data_e552d95b117e351a38e8983e43dbdeff
#
_entry.id   e552d95b117e351a38e8983e43dbdeff
#
_cell.length_a   1.000
_cell.length_b   1.000
_cell.length_c   1.000
_cell.angle_alpha   90.00
_cell.angle_beta   90.00
_cell.angle_gamma   90.00
#
_symmetry.space_group_name_H-M   'P 1'
#
loop_
_entity.id
_entity.type
_entity.pdbx_description
1 polymer ?
#
loop_
_entity_poly.entity_id
_entity_poly.type
_entity_poly.pdbx_seq_one_letter_code
_entity_poly.pdbx_strand_id
1 'polypeptide(L)'
;KRDYFIVYMLNKLAQSEWADRCVFKGGTSLSKCYPHSIERFSEDIDLTYLGMEEDDKTCDKSIRKIIAVMTEGAHSEKIPGEGNARNKSRKVWFEDQSTYIKLEIGSSVRPEPYSLKTIKSYIHEYLDDVSNLAAIERFGLETVTINTLAIERTFIDKVMAVKRHAICGTINRKVRHIYDVVRLCKLPEIQTFLADSKQLKYILQLTKNTDSHYLEKRNVPKEYNPLGAFDFESWRSCFDDSIRAIYENLHNDLLYTDERQNFNDAIECFERLDGIFENIGE
;
A
#
# COMPACT_ATOMS: atom_id res chain seq x y z
N LYS A 1 -9.62 15.88 8.15
CA LYS A 1 -9.53 15.39 9.53
C LYS A 1 -8.76 14.06 9.59
N ARG A 2 -9.17 12.98 8.90
CA ARG A 2 -8.43 11.70 8.89
C ARG A 2 -6.98 11.86 8.45
N ASP A 3 -6.73 12.58 7.37
CA ASP A 3 -5.39 12.83 6.85
C ASP A 3 -4.44 13.42 7.91
N TYR A 4 -4.90 14.40 8.67
CA TYR A 4 -4.15 14.97 9.78
C TYR A 4 -3.77 13.90 10.81
N PHE A 5 -4.72 13.07 11.22
CA PHE A 5 -4.45 12.04 12.22
C PHE A 5 -3.57 10.90 11.69
N ILE A 6 -3.61 10.59 10.38
CA ILE A 6 -2.66 9.68 9.74
C ILE A 6 -1.23 10.21 9.92
N VAL A 7 -1.00 11.49 9.55
CA VAL A 7 0.33 12.11 9.68
C VAL A 7 0.73 12.22 11.15
N TYR A 8 -0.20 12.55 12.05
CA TYR A 8 0.04 12.59 13.50
C TYR A 8 0.50 11.23 14.07
N MET A 9 -0.17 10.13 13.68
CA MET A 9 0.23 8.77 14.09
C MET A 9 1.61 8.39 13.53
N LEU A 10 1.88 8.73 12.27
CA LEU A 10 3.18 8.49 11.65
C LEU A 10 4.29 9.35 12.28
N ASN A 11 3.98 10.57 12.73
CA ASN A 11 4.93 11.40 13.49
C ASN A 11 5.30 10.78 14.83
N LYS A 12 4.33 10.24 15.58
CA LYS A 12 4.61 9.48 16.81
C LYS A 12 5.53 8.30 16.56
N LEU A 13 5.33 7.57 15.47
CA LEU A 13 6.24 6.49 15.08
C LEU A 13 7.64 7.03 14.76
N ALA A 14 7.73 8.07 13.94
CA ALA A 14 9.00 8.66 13.50
C ALA A 14 9.84 9.22 14.65
N GLN A 15 9.20 9.68 15.74
CA GLN A 15 9.86 10.18 16.95
C GLN A 15 10.17 9.08 17.98
N SER A 16 9.83 7.83 17.71
CA SER A 16 10.01 6.71 18.64
C SER A 16 11.25 5.88 18.33
N GLU A 17 11.62 5.01 19.27
CA GLU A 17 12.65 3.97 19.08
C GLU A 17 12.36 2.98 17.94
N TRP A 18 11.14 3.01 17.38
CA TRP A 18 10.67 2.12 16.32
C TRP A 18 10.79 2.71 14.92
N ALA A 19 11.21 3.95 14.77
CA ALA A 19 11.28 4.66 13.48
C ALA A 19 12.06 3.88 12.42
N ASP A 20 13.28 3.42 12.77
CA ASP A 20 14.15 2.69 11.86
C ASP A 20 13.75 1.22 11.67
N ARG A 21 12.77 0.75 12.43
CA ARG A 21 12.31 -0.64 12.41
C ARG A 21 10.95 -0.83 11.74
N CYS A 22 10.40 0.22 11.15
CA CYS A 22 9.13 0.18 10.44
C CYS A 22 9.26 0.78 9.05
N VAL A 23 8.56 0.19 8.09
CA VAL A 23 8.47 0.69 6.71
C VAL A 23 7.01 0.96 6.36
N PHE A 24 6.71 2.19 6.01
CA PHE A 24 5.39 2.63 5.55
C PHE A 24 5.16 2.19 4.11
N LYS A 25 3.98 1.64 3.82
CA LYS A 25 3.62 1.09 2.52
C LYS A 25 2.15 1.27 2.19
N GLY A 26 1.71 0.70 1.08
CA GLY A 26 0.30 0.65 0.71
C GLY A 26 -0.19 1.87 -0.05
N GLY A 27 -1.51 2.02 -0.15
CA GLY A 27 -2.13 3.13 -0.89
C GLY A 27 -1.86 4.50 -0.27
N THR A 28 -1.84 4.59 1.06
CA THR A 28 -1.60 5.84 1.76
C THR A 28 -0.15 6.29 1.63
N SER A 29 0.82 5.36 1.58
CA SER A 29 2.20 5.74 1.28
C SER A 29 2.36 6.30 -0.14
N LEU A 30 1.64 5.73 -1.12
CA LEU A 30 1.62 6.28 -2.47
C LEU A 30 1.07 7.71 -2.50
N SER A 31 -0.09 7.94 -1.90
CA SER A 31 -0.72 9.27 -1.91
C SER A 31 0.09 10.33 -1.15
N LYS A 32 0.83 9.94 -0.11
CA LYS A 32 1.57 10.87 0.76
C LYS A 32 3.03 11.07 0.36
N CYS A 33 3.69 10.02 -0.11
CA CYS A 33 5.12 10.05 -0.39
C CYS A 33 5.45 10.24 -1.88
N TYR A 34 4.46 10.07 -2.75
CA TYR A 34 4.60 10.17 -4.20
C TYR A 34 3.44 11.00 -4.77
N PRO A 35 3.58 12.34 -4.77
CA PRO A 35 2.52 13.25 -5.20
C PRO A 35 2.00 12.90 -6.61
N HIS A 36 0.69 13.01 -6.79
CA HIS A 36 -0.02 12.70 -8.05
C HIS A 36 0.07 11.25 -8.53
N SER A 37 0.61 10.32 -7.72
CA SER A 37 0.80 8.92 -8.14
C SER A 37 -0.52 8.19 -8.37
N ILE A 38 -1.48 8.32 -7.48
CA ILE A 38 -2.76 7.60 -7.55
C ILE A 38 -4.01 8.49 -7.55
N GLU A 39 -3.91 9.76 -7.19
CA GLU A 39 -4.99 10.77 -7.19
C GLU A 39 -6.35 10.25 -6.66
N ARG A 40 -6.29 9.45 -5.63
CA ARG A 40 -7.45 8.95 -4.89
C ARG A 40 -7.23 9.01 -3.38
N PHE A 41 -8.32 9.11 -2.64
CA PHE A 41 -8.25 9.01 -1.19
C PHE A 41 -7.77 7.62 -0.75
N SER A 42 -6.88 7.62 0.23
CA SER A 42 -6.42 6.43 0.93
C SER A 42 -6.29 6.77 2.42
N GLU A 43 -6.86 5.93 3.28
CA GLU A 43 -7.14 6.29 4.66
C GLU A 43 -6.61 5.26 5.67
N ASP A 44 -5.94 4.20 5.19
CA ASP A 44 -5.37 3.15 6.02
C ASP A 44 -3.87 3.41 6.25
N ILE A 45 -3.34 3.00 7.39
CA ILE A 45 -1.89 2.99 7.64
C ILE A 45 -1.42 1.55 7.59
N ASP A 46 -0.62 1.24 6.57
CA ASP A 46 0.01 -0.07 6.39
C ASP A 46 1.50 0.03 6.72
N LEU A 47 1.96 -0.75 7.69
CA LEU A 47 3.36 -0.80 8.11
C LEU A 47 3.90 -2.23 8.04
N THR A 48 5.17 -2.35 7.67
CA THR A 48 5.94 -3.57 7.90
C THR A 48 6.97 -3.32 9.00
N TYR A 49 6.87 -4.12 10.06
CA TYR A 49 7.88 -4.18 11.11
C TYR A 49 9.03 -5.09 10.65
N LEU A 50 10.27 -4.61 10.75
CA LEU A 50 11.48 -5.32 10.33
C LEU A 50 11.92 -6.38 11.37
N GLY A 51 10.98 -7.24 11.75
CA GLY A 51 11.16 -8.32 12.72
C GLY A 51 11.08 -9.72 12.12
N MET A 52 11.38 -9.88 10.82
CA MET A 52 11.20 -11.17 10.14
C MET A 52 12.03 -12.30 10.75
N GLU A 53 13.25 -11.99 11.19
CA GLU A 53 14.19 -12.95 11.80
C GLU A 53 13.93 -13.18 13.31
N GLU A 54 13.00 -12.44 13.90
CA GLU A 54 12.64 -12.60 15.31
C GLU A 54 11.65 -13.77 15.48
N ASP A 55 11.60 -14.33 16.70
CA ASP A 55 10.57 -15.30 17.08
C ASP A 55 9.18 -14.63 17.21
N ASP A 56 8.12 -15.43 17.13
CA ASP A 56 6.74 -14.96 17.16
C ASP A 56 6.38 -14.18 18.43
N LYS A 57 6.95 -14.55 19.57
CA LYS A 57 6.70 -13.89 20.86
C LYS A 57 7.32 -12.50 20.91
N THR A 58 8.54 -12.37 20.40
CA THR A 58 9.26 -11.09 20.27
C THR A 58 8.54 -10.18 19.30
N CYS A 59 8.18 -10.69 18.13
CA CYS A 59 7.38 -9.95 17.15
C CYS A 59 6.05 -9.45 17.74
N ASP A 60 5.29 -10.32 18.41
CA ASP A 60 4.01 -9.94 19.03
C ASP A 60 4.18 -8.80 20.01
N LYS A 61 5.22 -8.87 20.87
CA LYS A 61 5.52 -7.85 21.87
C LYS A 61 5.91 -6.52 21.21
N SER A 62 6.77 -6.56 20.20
CA SER A 62 7.25 -5.37 19.49
C SER A 62 6.10 -4.68 18.74
N ILE A 63 5.30 -5.42 17.98
CA ILE A 63 4.15 -4.85 17.27
C ILE A 63 3.12 -4.22 18.23
N ARG A 64 2.89 -4.82 19.41
CA ARG A 64 2.02 -4.20 20.44
C ARG A 64 2.57 -2.88 20.96
N LYS A 65 3.89 -2.77 21.15
CA LYS A 65 4.53 -1.53 21.58
C LYS A 65 4.44 -0.44 20.51
N ILE A 66 4.67 -0.80 19.24
CA ILE A 66 4.52 0.11 18.10
C ILE A 66 3.07 0.64 18.04
N ILE A 67 2.08 -0.25 18.14
CA ILE A 67 0.67 0.15 18.20
C ILE A 67 0.42 1.12 19.36
N ALA A 68 0.91 0.80 20.56
CA ALA A 68 0.72 1.65 21.75
C ALA A 68 1.28 3.07 21.54
N VAL A 69 2.48 3.18 20.96
CA VAL A 69 3.09 4.49 20.62
C VAL A 69 2.23 5.25 19.61
N MET A 70 1.83 4.61 18.52
CA MET A 70 1.09 5.26 17.45
C MET A 70 -0.34 5.66 17.85
N THR A 71 -0.95 4.90 18.76
CA THR A 71 -2.35 5.14 19.20
C THR A 71 -2.47 5.84 20.53
N GLU A 72 -1.38 6.39 21.06
CA GLU A 72 -1.41 7.15 22.29
C GLU A 72 -2.35 8.37 22.18
N GLY A 73 -3.25 8.52 23.14
CA GLY A 73 -4.29 9.56 23.12
C GLY A 73 -5.48 9.26 22.20
N ALA A 74 -5.54 8.09 21.58
CA ALA A 74 -6.64 7.63 20.75
C ALA A 74 -7.36 6.43 21.39
N HIS A 75 -8.64 6.26 21.03
CA HIS A 75 -9.33 4.99 21.26
C HIS A 75 -8.96 3.99 20.17
N SER A 76 -8.60 2.76 20.55
CA SER A 76 -8.24 1.75 19.56
C SER A 76 -8.80 0.36 19.91
N GLU A 77 -9.33 -0.33 18.89
CA GLU A 77 -9.92 -1.66 19.03
C GLU A 77 -9.31 -2.66 18.05
N LYS A 78 -9.27 -3.93 18.47
CA LYS A 78 -8.90 -5.03 17.59
C LYS A 78 -10.00 -5.26 16.55
N ILE A 79 -9.60 -5.60 15.32
CA ILE A 79 -10.53 -6.08 14.32
C ILE A 79 -10.70 -7.59 14.51
N PRO A 80 -11.92 -8.09 14.83
CA PRO A 80 -12.16 -9.51 15.01
C PRO A 80 -11.73 -10.32 13.75
N GLY A 81 -11.03 -11.43 13.98
CA GLY A 81 -10.55 -12.29 12.90
C GLY A 81 -9.31 -11.76 12.15
N GLU A 82 -8.88 -10.53 12.41
CA GLU A 82 -7.67 -9.96 11.83
C GLU A 82 -6.53 -9.90 12.87
N GLY A 83 -5.52 -10.73 12.68
CA GLY A 83 -4.30 -10.66 13.47
C GLY A 83 -3.84 -11.98 14.07
N ASN A 84 -2.53 -12.08 14.19
CA ASN A 84 -1.79 -13.16 14.84
C ASN A 84 -0.54 -12.58 15.52
N ALA A 85 0.43 -13.41 15.88
CA ALA A 85 1.68 -12.94 16.50
C ALA A 85 2.47 -11.96 15.60
N ARG A 86 2.41 -12.15 14.28
CA ARG A 86 3.18 -11.38 13.30
C ARG A 86 2.39 -10.32 12.54
N ASN A 87 1.07 -10.25 12.71
CA ASN A 87 0.22 -9.28 12.04
C ASN A 87 -0.86 -8.80 13.00
N LYS A 88 -1.11 -7.51 13.03
CA LYS A 88 -2.17 -6.91 13.84
C LYS A 88 -2.87 -5.79 13.10
N SER A 89 -4.20 -5.80 13.19
CA SER A 89 -5.04 -4.73 12.68
C SER A 89 -5.81 -4.05 13.81
N ARG A 90 -5.95 -2.75 13.71
CA ARG A 90 -6.68 -1.90 14.67
C ARG A 90 -7.59 -0.93 13.94
N LYS A 91 -8.75 -0.68 14.52
CA LYS A 91 -9.52 0.55 14.28
C LYS A 91 -9.06 1.58 15.29
N VAL A 92 -8.76 2.79 14.84
CA VAL A 92 -8.27 3.87 15.68
C VAL A 92 -9.14 5.11 15.48
N TRP A 93 -9.66 5.67 16.59
CA TRP A 93 -10.51 6.86 16.60
C TRP A 93 -9.87 7.98 17.41
N PHE A 94 -9.93 9.17 16.85
CA PHE A 94 -9.61 10.41 17.54
C PHE A 94 -10.88 11.26 17.67
N GLU A 95 -11.09 11.90 18.82
CA GLU A 95 -12.18 12.83 19.15
C GLU A 95 -13.60 12.25 19.04
N ASP A 96 -14.03 11.81 17.86
CA ASP A 96 -15.34 11.21 17.65
C ASP A 96 -15.23 9.79 17.07
N GLN A 97 -16.28 9.00 17.23
CA GLN A 97 -16.31 7.61 16.78
C GLN A 97 -17.01 7.43 15.41
N SER A 98 -17.29 8.53 14.71
CA SER A 98 -17.99 8.47 13.41
C SER A 98 -17.14 7.81 12.31
N THR A 99 -15.81 8.02 12.37
CA THR A 99 -14.88 7.49 11.38
C THR A 99 -13.61 7.01 12.05
N TYR A 100 -13.04 5.91 11.57
CA TYR A 100 -11.81 5.35 12.10
C TYR A 100 -10.70 5.33 11.04
N ILE A 101 -9.46 5.25 11.52
CA ILE A 101 -8.27 4.93 10.71
C ILE A 101 -7.96 3.46 10.94
N LYS A 102 -7.80 2.69 9.87
CA LYS A 102 -7.33 1.32 9.97
C LYS A 102 -5.80 1.34 10.04
N LEU A 103 -5.25 0.78 11.13
CA LEU A 103 -3.81 0.59 11.30
C LEU A 103 -3.49 -0.89 11.15
N GLU A 104 -2.68 -1.23 10.16
CA GLU A 104 -2.19 -2.59 9.92
C GLU A 104 -0.67 -2.65 10.08
N ILE A 105 -0.18 -3.56 10.95
CA ILE A 105 1.25 -3.77 11.12
C ILE A 105 1.55 -5.26 10.97
N GLY A 106 2.42 -5.60 10.00
CA GLY A 106 2.87 -6.95 9.75
C GLY A 106 4.38 -7.08 9.80
N SER A 107 4.90 -8.28 10.07
CA SER A 107 6.34 -8.60 10.05
C SER A 107 6.68 -9.83 9.20
N SER A 108 5.75 -10.30 8.37
CA SER A 108 5.94 -11.51 7.58
C SER A 108 6.49 -11.26 6.18
N VAL A 109 6.78 -10.02 5.83
CA VAL A 109 7.16 -9.58 4.47
C VAL A 109 8.48 -8.81 4.55
N ARG A 110 9.37 -9.00 3.58
CA ARG A 110 10.56 -8.16 3.39
C ARG A 110 10.18 -6.91 2.59
N PRO A 111 10.17 -5.73 3.21
CA PRO A 111 9.72 -4.50 2.56
C PRO A 111 10.90 -3.77 1.88
N GLU A 112 11.63 -4.45 1.04
CA GLU A 112 12.79 -3.91 0.31
C GLU A 112 12.48 -3.73 -1.18
N PRO A 113 13.07 -2.71 -1.83
CA PRO A 113 13.83 -1.60 -1.26
C PRO A 113 12.93 -0.55 -0.62
N TYR A 114 13.47 0.20 0.34
CA TYR A 114 12.80 1.34 0.96
C TYR A 114 13.79 2.49 1.19
N SER A 115 13.27 3.70 1.37
CA SER A 115 14.06 4.90 1.64
C SER A 115 13.28 5.87 2.53
N LEU A 116 13.97 6.82 3.12
CA LEU A 116 13.35 7.91 3.85
C LEU A 116 12.57 8.82 2.89
N LYS A 117 11.32 9.10 3.23
CA LYS A 117 10.45 10.06 2.54
C LYS A 117 9.85 11.02 3.55
N THR A 118 9.70 12.28 3.13
CA THR A 118 9.05 13.30 3.93
C THR A 118 7.60 13.44 3.50
N ILE A 119 6.70 13.45 4.47
CA ILE A 119 5.26 13.58 4.26
C ILE A 119 4.70 14.80 5.01
N LYS A 120 3.59 15.32 4.50
CA LYS A 120 2.83 16.44 5.08
C LYS A 120 1.36 16.08 5.17
N SER A 121 0.61 16.72 6.06
CA SER A 121 -0.86 16.68 6.00
C SER A 121 -1.37 17.61 4.87
N TYR A 122 -2.55 17.34 4.34
CA TYR A 122 -3.18 18.24 3.35
C TYR A 122 -3.40 19.66 3.90
N ILE A 123 -3.59 19.79 5.22
CA ILE A 123 -3.68 21.10 5.88
C ILE A 123 -2.33 21.81 5.79
N HIS A 124 -1.23 21.10 6.04
CA HIS A 124 0.12 21.67 5.91
C HIS A 124 0.39 22.07 4.45
N GLU A 125 0.11 21.18 3.48
CA GLU A 125 0.28 21.45 2.05
C GLU A 125 -0.46 22.72 1.64
N TYR A 126 -1.75 22.85 2.01
CA TYR A 126 -2.55 24.04 1.73
C TYR A 126 -1.96 25.31 2.35
N LEU A 127 -1.52 25.24 3.62
CA LEU A 127 -0.96 26.41 4.30
C LEU A 127 0.41 26.84 3.71
N ASP A 128 1.17 25.86 3.22
CA ASP A 128 2.43 26.08 2.51
C ASP A 128 2.17 26.80 1.16
N ASP A 129 1.19 26.31 0.40
CA ASP A 129 0.79 26.89 -0.90
C ASP A 129 0.33 28.34 -0.76
N VAL A 130 -0.36 28.69 0.33
CA VAL A 130 -0.78 30.07 0.61
C VAL A 130 0.26 30.86 1.43
N SER A 131 1.46 30.31 1.60
CA SER A 131 2.60 30.92 2.32
C SER A 131 2.27 31.31 3.78
N ASN A 132 1.38 30.57 4.45
CA ASN A 132 1.00 30.82 5.84
C ASN A 132 1.82 29.98 6.83
N LEU A 133 3.13 30.20 6.85
CA LEU A 133 4.07 29.47 7.71
C LEU A 133 3.79 29.65 9.20
N ALA A 134 3.28 30.83 9.59
CA ALA A 134 2.94 31.12 10.98
C ALA A 134 1.80 30.20 11.50
N ALA A 135 0.87 29.79 10.65
CA ALA A 135 -0.17 28.84 11.03
C ALA A 135 0.41 27.41 11.14
N ILE A 136 1.32 27.02 10.26
CA ILE A 136 2.00 25.71 10.34
C ILE A 136 2.71 25.58 11.68
N GLU A 137 3.50 26.56 12.06
CA GLU A 137 4.21 26.58 13.35
C GLU A 137 3.25 26.61 14.55
N ARG A 138 2.25 27.51 14.51
CA ARG A 138 1.26 27.66 15.60
C ARG A 138 0.49 26.40 15.91
N PHE A 139 0.16 25.60 14.90
CA PHE A 139 -0.63 24.37 15.05
C PHE A 139 0.21 23.10 15.08
N GLY A 140 1.55 23.22 15.08
CA GLY A 140 2.46 22.07 15.13
C GLY A 140 2.26 21.11 13.95
N LEU A 141 2.00 21.66 12.77
CA LEU A 141 1.78 20.88 11.54
C LEU A 141 3.13 20.55 10.89
N GLU A 142 3.97 19.81 11.60
CA GLU A 142 5.33 19.49 11.15
C GLU A 142 5.34 18.47 10.01
N THR A 143 6.42 18.47 9.24
CA THR A 143 6.72 17.39 8.29
C THR A 143 7.21 16.16 9.03
N VAL A 144 6.89 14.98 8.51
CA VAL A 144 7.30 13.70 9.09
C VAL A 144 8.20 12.98 8.10
N THR A 145 9.37 12.53 8.53
CA THR A 145 10.28 11.71 7.73
C THR A 145 10.23 10.27 8.23
N ILE A 146 9.93 9.33 7.30
CA ILE A 146 9.71 7.93 7.63
C ILE A 146 10.22 7.01 6.51
N ASN A 147 10.71 5.83 6.88
CA ASN A 147 11.03 4.78 5.90
C ASN A 147 9.79 4.40 5.11
N THR A 148 9.88 4.49 3.80
CA THR A 148 8.77 4.23 2.88
C THR A 148 9.19 3.26 1.81
N LEU A 149 8.35 2.27 1.54
CA LEU A 149 8.55 1.28 0.49
C LEU A 149 8.68 1.98 -0.88
N ALA A 150 9.65 1.56 -1.69
CA ALA A 150 9.86 2.10 -3.02
C ALA A 150 8.59 1.96 -3.88
N ILE A 151 8.35 2.95 -4.74
CA ILE A 151 7.16 2.99 -5.59
C ILE A 151 7.13 1.81 -6.57
N GLU A 152 8.29 1.41 -7.10
CA GLU A 152 8.45 0.28 -8.01
C GLU A 152 8.07 -1.04 -7.31
N ARG A 153 8.48 -1.21 -6.05
CA ARG A 153 8.09 -2.36 -5.27
C ARG A 153 6.60 -2.36 -4.96
N THR A 154 6.05 -1.22 -4.55
CA THR A 154 4.61 -1.06 -4.30
C THR A 154 3.80 -1.33 -5.56
N PHE A 155 4.30 -0.90 -6.72
CA PHE A 155 3.68 -1.17 -8.02
C PHE A 155 3.61 -2.68 -8.30
N ILE A 156 4.72 -3.40 -8.21
CA ILE A 156 4.76 -4.86 -8.43
C ILE A 156 3.92 -5.61 -7.40
N ASP A 157 3.96 -5.21 -6.12
CA ASP A 157 3.11 -5.80 -5.07
C ASP A 157 1.62 -5.69 -5.42
N LYS A 158 1.18 -4.57 -6.03
CA LYS A 158 -0.21 -4.38 -6.47
C LYS A 158 -0.53 -5.23 -7.70
N VAL A 159 0.36 -5.29 -8.69
CA VAL A 159 0.20 -6.13 -9.90
C VAL A 159 0.03 -7.59 -9.48
N MET A 160 0.93 -8.12 -8.64
CA MET A 160 0.87 -9.50 -8.16
C MET A 160 -0.33 -9.77 -7.25
N ALA A 161 -0.78 -8.76 -6.47
CA ALA A 161 -1.99 -8.88 -5.68
C ALA A 161 -3.26 -8.98 -6.55
N VAL A 162 -3.33 -8.25 -7.68
CA VAL A 162 -4.46 -8.38 -8.63
C VAL A 162 -4.50 -9.79 -9.20
N LYS A 163 -3.38 -10.31 -9.73
CA LYS A 163 -3.26 -11.69 -10.22
C LYS A 163 -3.74 -12.70 -9.16
N ARG A 164 -3.17 -12.63 -7.95
CA ARG A 164 -3.55 -13.53 -6.86
C ARG A 164 -5.04 -13.52 -6.57
N HIS A 165 -5.63 -12.33 -6.45
CA HIS A 165 -7.05 -12.20 -6.14
C HIS A 165 -7.96 -12.58 -7.30
N ALA A 166 -7.50 -12.45 -8.56
CA ALA A 166 -8.22 -12.95 -9.72
C ALA A 166 -8.31 -14.49 -9.66
N ILE A 167 -7.18 -15.18 -9.53
CA ILE A 167 -7.13 -16.65 -9.46
C ILE A 167 -7.86 -17.18 -8.23
N CYS A 168 -7.80 -16.48 -7.09
CA CYS A 168 -8.49 -16.86 -5.86
C CYS A 168 -9.99 -16.46 -5.82
N GLY A 169 -10.59 -15.92 -6.91
CA GLY A 169 -12.00 -15.56 -6.98
C GLY A 169 -12.42 -14.40 -6.07
N THR A 170 -11.50 -13.51 -5.71
CA THR A 170 -11.73 -12.37 -4.81
C THR A 170 -11.26 -11.04 -5.36
N ILE A 171 -11.14 -10.91 -6.67
CA ILE A 171 -10.65 -9.72 -7.38
C ILE A 171 -11.49 -8.47 -7.07
N ASN A 172 -12.80 -8.63 -6.81
CA ASN A 172 -13.70 -7.55 -6.42
C ASN A 172 -13.20 -6.76 -5.19
N ARG A 173 -12.41 -7.38 -4.32
CA ARG A 173 -11.79 -6.72 -3.16
C ARG A 173 -10.54 -5.92 -3.51
N LYS A 174 -10.06 -6.02 -4.74
CA LYS A 174 -8.80 -5.43 -5.20
C LYS A 174 -8.94 -4.51 -6.43
N VAL A 175 -10.15 -4.09 -6.75
CA VAL A 175 -10.41 -3.18 -7.88
C VAL A 175 -9.64 -1.86 -7.74
N ARG A 176 -9.46 -1.35 -6.51
CA ARG A 176 -8.58 -0.20 -6.25
C ARG A 176 -7.12 -0.46 -6.64
N HIS A 177 -6.64 -1.70 -6.55
CA HIS A 177 -5.28 -2.04 -7.01
C HIS A 177 -5.19 -2.01 -8.54
N ILE A 178 -6.23 -2.43 -9.26
CA ILE A 178 -6.29 -2.31 -10.73
C ILE A 178 -6.14 -0.83 -11.10
N TYR A 179 -6.94 0.04 -10.48
CA TYR A 179 -6.85 1.49 -10.68
C TYR A 179 -5.45 2.02 -10.40
N ASP A 180 -4.87 1.68 -9.25
CA ASP A 180 -3.54 2.14 -8.86
C ASP A 180 -2.47 1.69 -9.86
N VAL A 181 -2.53 0.44 -10.36
CA VAL A 181 -1.60 -0.07 -11.37
C VAL A 181 -1.68 0.75 -12.65
N VAL A 182 -2.89 1.03 -13.15
CA VAL A 182 -3.09 1.82 -14.37
C VAL A 182 -2.53 3.24 -14.21
N ARG A 183 -2.76 3.88 -13.05
CA ARG A 183 -2.21 5.21 -12.75
C ARG A 183 -0.69 5.18 -12.68
N LEU A 184 -0.14 4.26 -11.91
CA LEU A 184 1.31 4.12 -11.74
C LEU A 184 2.02 3.82 -13.05
N CYS A 185 1.42 3.01 -13.94
CA CYS A 185 1.96 2.73 -15.27
C CYS A 185 2.17 4.00 -16.13
N LYS A 186 1.48 5.10 -15.84
CA LYS A 186 1.63 6.37 -16.58
C LYS A 186 2.80 7.22 -16.07
N LEU A 187 3.33 6.94 -14.88
CA LEU A 187 4.40 7.72 -14.27
C LEU A 187 5.75 7.49 -14.96
N PRO A 188 6.52 8.56 -15.24
CA PRO A 188 7.85 8.44 -15.88
C PRO A 188 8.80 7.51 -15.13
N GLU A 189 8.79 7.54 -13.79
CA GLU A 189 9.63 6.67 -12.96
C GLU A 189 9.27 5.19 -13.12
N ILE A 190 7.99 4.85 -13.21
CA ILE A 190 7.54 3.47 -13.46
C ILE A 190 7.83 3.05 -14.89
N GLN A 191 7.70 3.94 -15.88
CA GLN A 191 8.08 3.64 -17.25
C GLN A 191 9.60 3.35 -17.35
N THR A 192 10.43 4.13 -16.68
CA THR A 192 11.88 3.91 -16.59
C THR A 192 12.19 2.57 -15.91
N PHE A 193 11.52 2.26 -14.81
CA PHE A 193 11.65 0.99 -14.11
C PHE A 193 11.25 -0.20 -14.99
N LEU A 194 10.13 -0.12 -15.70
CA LEU A 194 9.67 -1.19 -16.60
C LEU A 194 10.63 -1.42 -17.80
N ALA A 195 11.39 -0.40 -18.21
CA ALA A 195 12.41 -0.50 -19.24
C ALA A 195 13.74 -1.10 -18.73
N ASP A 196 14.00 -1.06 -17.42
CA ASP A 196 15.18 -1.69 -16.81
C ASP A 196 14.92 -3.16 -16.49
N SER A 197 15.18 -4.04 -17.44
CA SER A 197 14.94 -5.49 -17.31
C SER A 197 15.63 -6.11 -16.08
N LYS A 198 16.79 -5.58 -15.67
CA LYS A 198 17.54 -6.12 -14.52
C LYS A 198 16.84 -5.76 -13.20
N GLN A 199 16.48 -4.49 -13.04
CA GLN A 199 15.79 -4.02 -11.84
C GLN A 199 14.39 -4.63 -11.75
N LEU A 200 13.66 -4.67 -12.86
CA LEU A 200 12.34 -5.28 -12.94
C LEU A 200 12.35 -6.75 -12.52
N LYS A 201 13.27 -7.54 -13.08
CA LYS A 201 13.43 -8.96 -12.73
C LYS A 201 13.75 -9.13 -11.24
N TYR A 202 14.64 -8.32 -10.70
CA TYR A 202 14.98 -8.35 -9.28
C TYR A 202 13.77 -8.09 -8.38
N ILE A 203 13.01 -7.01 -8.63
CA ILE A 203 11.86 -6.64 -7.82
C ILE A 203 10.72 -7.65 -7.96
N LEU A 204 10.48 -8.14 -9.18
CA LEU A 204 9.46 -9.17 -9.44
C LEU A 204 9.77 -10.47 -8.68
N GLN A 205 11.02 -10.95 -8.76
CA GLN A 205 11.45 -12.16 -8.04
C GLN A 205 11.38 -11.97 -6.52
N LEU A 206 11.76 -10.80 -6.01
CA LEU A 206 11.67 -10.46 -4.58
C LEU A 206 10.21 -10.48 -4.10
N THR A 207 9.28 -9.97 -4.91
CA THR A 207 7.84 -9.98 -4.62
C THR A 207 7.29 -11.41 -4.66
N LYS A 208 7.61 -12.19 -5.68
CA LYS A 208 7.20 -13.60 -5.79
C LYS A 208 7.68 -14.43 -4.60
N ASN A 209 8.95 -14.30 -4.21
CA ASN A 209 9.52 -15.00 -3.06
C ASN A 209 8.84 -14.58 -1.75
N THR A 210 8.54 -13.29 -1.60
CA THR A 210 7.82 -12.77 -0.44
C THR A 210 6.41 -13.35 -0.37
N ASP A 211 5.68 -13.36 -1.47
CA ASP A 211 4.35 -13.95 -1.55
C ASP A 211 4.37 -15.45 -1.28
N SER A 212 5.33 -16.19 -1.84
CA SER A 212 5.49 -17.62 -1.60
C SER A 212 5.66 -17.92 -0.11
N HIS A 213 6.59 -17.25 0.56
CA HIS A 213 6.83 -17.42 1.99
C HIS A 213 5.60 -17.08 2.84
N TYR A 214 4.89 -16.01 2.49
CA TYR A 214 3.70 -15.57 3.21
C TYR A 214 2.51 -16.51 3.04
N LEU A 215 2.35 -17.07 1.83
CA LEU A 215 1.20 -17.89 1.47
C LEU A 215 1.35 -19.37 1.87
N GLU A 216 2.59 -19.86 2.09
CA GLU A 216 2.83 -21.19 2.67
C GLU A 216 2.06 -21.43 3.99
N LYS A 217 1.82 -20.35 4.73
CA LYS A 217 1.11 -20.38 6.03
C LYS A 217 -0.39 -20.09 5.93
N ARG A 218 -0.94 -19.90 4.73
CA ARG A 218 -2.34 -19.60 4.49
C ARG A 218 -2.95 -20.66 3.57
N ASN A 219 -4.21 -21.00 3.80
CA ASN A 219 -4.99 -21.84 2.87
C ASN A 219 -5.32 -21.05 1.60
N VAL A 220 -4.36 -20.94 0.69
CA VAL A 220 -4.54 -20.36 -0.64
C VAL A 220 -4.96 -21.48 -1.59
N PRO A 221 -5.87 -21.24 -2.55
CA PRO A 221 -6.21 -22.20 -3.57
C PRO A 221 -4.96 -22.76 -4.26
N LYS A 222 -4.95 -24.08 -4.51
CA LYS A 222 -3.80 -24.77 -5.13
C LYS A 222 -3.51 -24.29 -6.55
N GLU A 223 -4.49 -23.68 -7.19
CA GLU A 223 -4.39 -23.08 -8.51
C GLU A 223 -3.50 -21.84 -8.55
N TYR A 224 -3.29 -21.17 -7.41
CA TYR A 224 -2.40 -20.03 -7.34
C TYR A 224 -0.99 -20.43 -6.97
N ASN A 225 -0.07 -20.29 -7.95
CA ASN A 225 1.37 -20.44 -7.74
C ASN A 225 2.04 -19.04 -7.70
N PRO A 226 2.51 -18.57 -6.52
CA PRO A 226 3.17 -17.27 -6.42
C PRO A 226 4.46 -17.16 -7.23
N LEU A 227 5.16 -18.29 -7.47
CA LEU A 227 6.40 -18.34 -8.25
C LEU A 227 6.17 -18.56 -9.75
N GLY A 228 4.92 -18.83 -10.16
CA GLY A 228 4.57 -19.07 -11.57
C GLY A 228 4.67 -17.83 -12.45
N ALA A 229 4.68 -18.04 -13.77
CA ALA A 229 4.62 -16.98 -14.76
C ALA A 229 3.45 -16.02 -14.51
N PHE A 230 3.56 -14.76 -14.94
CA PHE A 230 2.48 -13.80 -14.77
C PHE A 230 1.23 -14.21 -15.54
N ASP A 231 1.37 -14.55 -16.84
CA ASP A 231 0.36 -15.20 -17.70
C ASP A 231 -1.05 -14.59 -17.56
N PHE A 232 -1.19 -13.34 -17.98
CA PHE A 232 -2.46 -12.59 -17.84
C PHE A 232 -3.60 -13.26 -18.60
N GLU A 233 -3.32 -13.88 -19.75
CA GLU A 233 -4.34 -14.51 -20.58
C GLU A 233 -5.11 -15.60 -19.80
N SER A 234 -4.44 -16.34 -18.93
CA SER A 234 -5.06 -17.42 -18.15
C SER A 234 -6.11 -16.95 -17.13
N TRP A 235 -6.05 -15.70 -16.70
CA TRP A 235 -7.00 -15.11 -15.72
C TRP A 235 -7.67 -13.82 -16.21
N ARG A 236 -7.48 -13.46 -17.47
CA ARG A 236 -8.09 -12.29 -18.12
C ARG A 236 -9.61 -12.28 -18.00
N SER A 237 -10.27 -13.46 -18.08
CA SER A 237 -11.72 -13.60 -17.93
C SER A 237 -12.26 -13.12 -16.58
N CYS A 238 -11.39 -12.95 -15.56
CA CYS A 238 -11.78 -12.35 -14.28
C CYS A 238 -12.00 -10.83 -14.35
N PHE A 239 -11.59 -10.18 -15.46
CA PHE A 239 -11.88 -8.79 -15.75
C PHE A 239 -13.25 -8.68 -16.46
N ASP A 240 -14.29 -9.09 -15.76
CA ASP A 240 -15.65 -9.17 -16.25
C ASP A 240 -16.48 -7.88 -16.04
N ASP A 241 -17.74 -7.89 -16.46
CA ASP A 241 -18.64 -6.75 -16.32
C ASP A 241 -18.91 -6.37 -14.86
N SER A 242 -18.84 -7.30 -13.92
CA SER A 242 -19.00 -7.00 -12.48
C SER A 242 -17.82 -6.18 -11.96
N ILE A 243 -16.62 -6.52 -12.37
CA ILE A 243 -15.40 -5.78 -12.02
C ILE A 243 -15.37 -4.43 -12.73
N ARG A 244 -15.81 -4.37 -14.02
CA ARG A 244 -16.01 -3.12 -14.76
C ARG A 244 -16.89 -2.16 -13.98
N ALA A 245 -18.05 -2.60 -13.54
CA ALA A 245 -19.01 -1.76 -12.83
C ALA A 245 -18.40 -1.17 -11.53
N ILE A 246 -17.66 -1.98 -10.77
CA ILE A 246 -16.97 -1.50 -9.54
C ILE A 246 -15.88 -0.50 -9.91
N TYR A 247 -15.08 -0.79 -10.95
CA TYR A 247 -13.97 0.05 -11.38
C TYR A 247 -14.44 1.44 -11.84
N GLU A 248 -15.48 1.51 -12.66
CA GLU A 248 -16.04 2.76 -13.17
C GLU A 248 -16.69 3.58 -12.04
N ASN A 249 -17.26 2.92 -11.03
CA ASN A 249 -17.81 3.60 -9.85
C ASN A 249 -16.74 4.18 -8.90
N LEU A 250 -15.48 3.76 -8.96
CA LEU A 250 -14.41 4.34 -8.14
C LEU A 250 -14.29 5.85 -8.33
N HIS A 251 -14.58 6.36 -9.53
CA HIS A 251 -14.52 7.78 -9.84
C HIS A 251 -15.48 8.61 -8.99
N ASN A 252 -16.66 8.08 -8.70
CA ASN A 252 -17.67 8.78 -7.93
C ASN A 252 -17.37 8.79 -6.43
N ASP A 253 -16.69 7.74 -5.93
CA ASP A 253 -16.57 7.48 -4.50
C ASP A 253 -15.21 7.88 -3.91
N LEU A 254 -14.14 7.79 -4.70
CA LEU A 254 -12.78 7.83 -4.15
C LEU A 254 -11.82 8.78 -4.88
N LEU A 255 -12.06 9.09 -6.16
CA LEU A 255 -11.11 9.86 -6.95
C LEU A 255 -11.33 11.35 -6.74
N TYR A 256 -10.24 12.12 -6.71
CA TYR A 256 -10.26 13.59 -6.69
C TYR A 256 -9.64 14.21 -7.97
N THR A 257 -9.45 13.37 -9.00
CA THR A 257 -9.01 13.79 -10.33
C THR A 257 -10.18 13.86 -11.30
N ASP A 258 -10.13 14.78 -12.26
CA ASP A 258 -11.09 14.86 -13.36
C ASP A 258 -10.82 13.83 -14.47
N GLU A 259 -9.62 13.20 -14.45
CA GLU A 259 -9.25 12.17 -15.42
C GLU A 259 -9.98 10.86 -15.13
N ARG A 260 -10.97 10.55 -15.97
CA ARG A 260 -11.68 9.27 -15.92
C ARG A 260 -10.85 8.17 -16.56
N GLN A 261 -10.74 7.05 -15.87
CA GLN A 261 -10.15 5.84 -16.46
C GLN A 261 -11.26 4.98 -17.10
N ASN A 262 -10.98 4.49 -18.30
CA ASN A 262 -11.78 3.49 -18.97
C ASN A 262 -11.33 2.09 -18.52
N PHE A 263 -12.27 1.19 -18.29
CA PHE A 263 -11.91 -0.19 -17.90
C PHE A 263 -11.14 -0.95 -18.99
N ASN A 264 -11.35 -0.61 -20.27
CA ASN A 264 -10.55 -1.19 -21.35
C ASN A 264 -9.07 -0.80 -21.25
N ASP A 265 -8.77 0.43 -20.81
CA ASP A 265 -7.39 0.87 -20.56
C ASP A 265 -6.72 0.01 -19.47
N ALA A 266 -7.52 -0.47 -18.50
CA ALA A 266 -7.00 -1.38 -17.48
C ALA A 266 -6.64 -2.75 -18.08
N ILE A 267 -7.48 -3.31 -18.94
CA ILE A 267 -7.19 -4.57 -19.66
C ILE A 267 -5.92 -4.41 -20.49
N GLU A 268 -5.83 -3.37 -21.30
CA GLU A 268 -4.64 -3.08 -22.14
C GLU A 268 -3.37 -2.89 -21.31
N CYS A 269 -3.49 -2.25 -20.13
CA CYS A 269 -2.36 -2.08 -19.22
C CYS A 269 -1.82 -3.44 -18.74
N PHE A 270 -2.70 -4.36 -18.33
CA PHE A 270 -2.30 -5.69 -17.88
C PHE A 270 -1.78 -6.58 -19.02
N GLU A 271 -2.34 -6.49 -20.23
CA GLU A 271 -1.81 -7.14 -21.44
C GLU A 271 -0.37 -6.65 -21.75
N ARG A 272 -0.15 -5.33 -21.67
CA ARG A 272 1.18 -4.75 -21.87
C ARG A 272 2.18 -5.23 -20.82
N LEU A 273 1.77 -5.30 -19.55
CA LEU A 273 2.62 -5.81 -18.47
C LEU A 273 2.98 -7.27 -18.67
N ASP A 274 2.05 -8.09 -19.15
CA ASP A 274 2.29 -9.49 -19.49
C ASP A 274 3.40 -9.63 -20.53
N GLY A 275 3.29 -8.91 -21.66
CA GLY A 275 4.34 -8.91 -22.68
C GLY A 275 5.69 -8.39 -22.18
N ILE A 276 5.71 -7.40 -21.25
CA ILE A 276 6.96 -6.92 -20.64
C ILE A 276 7.59 -8.03 -19.78
N PHE A 277 6.77 -8.73 -18.97
CA PHE A 277 7.27 -9.78 -18.09
C PHE A 277 7.73 -11.02 -18.86
N GLU A 278 7.04 -11.42 -19.93
CA GLU A 278 7.49 -12.47 -20.85
C GLU A 278 8.88 -12.16 -21.45
N ASN A 279 9.09 -10.91 -21.87
CA ASN A 279 10.37 -10.48 -22.47
C ASN A 279 11.56 -10.55 -21.53
N ILE A 280 11.35 -10.53 -20.22
CA ILE A 280 12.42 -10.74 -19.23
C ILE A 280 12.51 -12.19 -18.75
N GLY A 281 11.72 -13.10 -19.32
CA GLY A 281 11.73 -14.52 -19.01
C GLY A 281 10.99 -14.90 -17.74
N GLU A 282 9.86 -14.24 -17.49
CA GLU A 282 9.01 -14.44 -16.32
C GLU A 282 7.58 -14.91 -16.67
#